data_bdf9a207b059b1eb5ea14357344b9116
#
_entry.id   bdf9a207b059b1eb5ea14357344b9116
#
_cell.length_a   1.000
_cell.length_b   1.000
_cell.length_c   1.000
_cell.angle_alpha   90.00
_cell.angle_beta   90.00
_cell.angle_gamma   90.00
#
_symmetry.space_group_name_H-M   'P 1'
#
loop_
_entity.id
_entity.type
_entity.pdbx_description
1 polymer ?
#
loop_
_entity_poly.entity_id
_entity_poly.type
_entity_poly.pdbx_seq_one_letter_code
_entity_poly.pdbx_strand_id
1 'polypeptide(L)'
;GLAVPFVLTGLGINRFLGFYSNFRKHLHKVEVVSGVILILIGLLVMTNRVTLLASSQLAKLLGNPESILKVNPASTAAAKISSTAQPAPDVQFTKLDGGSLKLADLRGRVVLLNFWATWCIPCRSEIPALSAMQKDLEARGLSVVGVSYDDTADLVREFQKDIKQEYAIVLGGKDVGSQLPASPLPTSYIIDREGRIREKFIGEKSRQAFEAVIKPLLDEGPATAQSGK
;
A
#
# COMPACT_ATOMS: atom_id res chain seq x y z
N GLY A 1 34.97 -33.60 12.69
CA GLY A 1 34.06 -33.29 11.61
C GLY A 1 34.18 -31.91 10.97
N LEU A 2 35.05 -30.98 11.40
CA LEU A 2 35.13 -29.60 10.85
C LEU A 2 36.14 -29.41 9.70
N ALA A 3 36.95 -30.43 9.40
CA ALA A 3 38.01 -30.32 8.36
C ALA A 3 37.45 -30.31 6.93
N VAL A 4 36.32 -31.00 6.66
CA VAL A 4 35.75 -31.14 5.32
C VAL A 4 35.26 -29.83 4.73
N PRO A 5 34.51 -28.97 5.45
CA PRO A 5 34.06 -27.69 4.89
C PRO A 5 35.23 -26.71 4.64
N PHE A 6 36.28 -26.74 5.42
CA PHE A 6 37.48 -25.90 5.20
C PHE A 6 38.29 -26.31 3.97
N VAL A 7 38.40 -27.60 3.68
CA VAL A 7 39.06 -28.09 2.47
C VAL A 7 38.25 -27.75 1.21
N LEU A 8 36.92 -27.88 1.26
CA LEU A 8 36.04 -27.52 0.16
C LEU A 8 36.05 -26.01 -0.14
N THR A 9 36.07 -25.16 0.88
CA THR A 9 36.23 -23.70 0.69
C THR A 9 37.59 -23.31 0.15
N GLY A 10 38.68 -23.97 0.59
CA GLY A 10 40.04 -23.74 0.07
C GLY A 10 40.22 -24.11 -1.41
N LEU A 11 39.60 -25.21 -1.86
CA LEU A 11 39.62 -25.61 -3.26
C LEU A 11 38.74 -24.72 -4.15
N GLY A 12 37.64 -24.16 -3.60
CA GLY A 12 36.73 -23.25 -4.29
C GLY A 12 37.35 -21.88 -4.54
N ILE A 13 38.15 -21.37 -3.60
CA ILE A 13 38.77 -20.03 -3.65
C ILE A 13 39.73 -19.91 -4.86
N ASN A 14 40.58 -20.91 -5.12
CA ASN A 14 41.52 -20.83 -6.24
C ASN A 14 40.80 -20.80 -7.61
N ARG A 15 39.70 -21.53 -7.74
CA ARG A 15 38.87 -21.52 -8.97
C ARG A 15 38.11 -20.20 -9.13
N PHE A 16 37.64 -19.64 -8.02
CA PHE A 16 36.97 -18.35 -8.00
C PHE A 16 37.93 -17.19 -8.34
N LEU A 17 39.13 -17.17 -7.78
CA LEU A 17 40.15 -16.17 -8.07
C LEU A 17 40.62 -16.21 -9.53
N GLY A 18 40.74 -17.41 -10.11
CA GLY A 18 41.04 -17.56 -11.54
C GLY A 18 39.93 -17.05 -12.45
N PHE A 19 38.68 -17.30 -12.11
CA PHE A 19 37.51 -16.75 -12.81
C PHE A 19 37.46 -15.22 -12.66
N TYR A 20 37.67 -14.69 -11.45
CA TYR A 20 37.65 -13.25 -11.17
C TYR A 20 38.75 -12.49 -11.92
N SER A 21 39.96 -13.02 -12.01
CA SER A 21 41.08 -12.39 -12.75
C SER A 21 40.81 -12.29 -14.24
N ASN A 22 40.15 -13.28 -14.82
CA ASN A 22 39.78 -13.29 -16.24
C ASN A 22 38.58 -12.38 -16.52
N PHE A 23 37.61 -12.32 -15.57
CA PHE A 23 36.46 -11.43 -15.66
C PHE A 23 36.84 -9.94 -15.56
N ARG A 24 37.83 -9.61 -14.72
CA ARG A 24 38.33 -8.24 -14.55
C ARG A 24 38.86 -7.62 -15.87
N LYS A 25 39.38 -8.40 -16.78
CA LYS A 25 39.85 -7.93 -18.09
C LYS A 25 38.74 -7.49 -19.03
N HIS A 26 37.50 -7.95 -18.76
CA HIS A 26 36.33 -7.60 -19.58
C HIS A 26 35.41 -6.56 -18.93
N LEU A 27 35.66 -6.19 -17.64
CA LEU A 27 34.84 -5.21 -16.92
C LEU A 27 34.80 -3.86 -17.66
N HIS A 28 35.90 -3.39 -18.16
CA HIS A 28 35.94 -2.12 -18.91
C HIS A 28 35.10 -2.17 -20.18
N LYS A 29 35.06 -3.31 -20.87
CA LYS A 29 34.20 -3.47 -22.06
C LYS A 29 32.72 -3.50 -21.69
N VAL A 30 32.39 -4.17 -20.57
CA VAL A 30 31.00 -4.22 -20.05
C VAL A 30 30.54 -2.84 -19.61
N GLU A 31 31.43 -2.07 -18.94
CA GLU A 31 31.15 -0.70 -18.49
C GLU A 31 30.84 0.22 -19.66
N VAL A 32 31.71 0.20 -20.70
CA VAL A 32 31.53 1.03 -21.91
C VAL A 32 30.25 0.61 -22.65
N VAL A 33 30.01 -0.68 -22.84
CA VAL A 33 28.80 -1.17 -23.53
C VAL A 33 27.53 -0.78 -22.77
N SER A 34 27.51 -0.95 -21.43
CA SER A 34 26.36 -0.56 -20.62
C SER A 34 26.12 0.95 -20.64
N GLY A 35 27.18 1.75 -20.61
CA GLY A 35 27.08 3.20 -20.71
C GLY A 35 26.52 3.67 -22.07
N VAL A 36 26.99 3.08 -23.17
CA VAL A 36 26.46 3.37 -24.51
C VAL A 36 24.98 2.98 -24.63
N ILE A 37 24.58 1.82 -24.08
CA ILE A 37 23.18 1.38 -24.08
C ILE A 37 22.30 2.37 -23.30
N LEU A 38 22.74 2.83 -22.12
CA LEU A 38 22.00 3.80 -21.32
C LEU A 38 21.86 5.16 -22.03
N ILE A 39 22.92 5.63 -22.71
CA ILE A 39 22.86 6.85 -23.49
C ILE A 39 21.87 6.72 -24.67
N LEU A 40 21.90 5.59 -25.38
CA LEU A 40 20.96 5.32 -26.46
C LEU A 40 19.52 5.28 -26.00
N ILE A 41 19.27 4.62 -24.85
CA ILE A 41 17.93 4.58 -24.24
C ILE A 41 17.50 5.99 -23.81
N GLY A 42 18.39 6.76 -23.19
CA GLY A 42 18.10 8.15 -22.78
C GLY A 42 17.75 9.06 -23.97
N LEU A 43 18.49 8.96 -25.05
CA LEU A 43 18.21 9.68 -26.31
C LEU A 43 16.88 9.27 -26.94
N LEU A 44 16.55 7.98 -26.85
CA LEU A 44 15.30 7.43 -27.37
C LEU A 44 14.09 7.90 -26.57
N VAL A 45 14.25 8.02 -25.25
CA VAL A 45 13.22 8.59 -24.36
C VAL A 45 13.03 10.08 -24.61
N MET A 46 14.13 10.85 -24.75
CA MET A 46 14.06 12.30 -25.04
C MET A 46 13.39 12.61 -26.40
N THR A 47 13.57 11.76 -27.39
CA THR A 47 12.97 11.94 -28.72
C THR A 47 11.53 11.42 -28.81
N ASN A 48 10.94 10.93 -27.72
CA ASN A 48 9.59 10.34 -27.64
C ASN A 48 9.30 9.24 -28.69
N ARG A 49 10.36 8.56 -29.17
CA ARG A 49 10.28 7.51 -30.20
C ARG A 49 10.28 6.09 -29.61
N VAL A 50 9.99 5.95 -28.32
CA VAL A 50 9.87 4.64 -27.63
C VAL A 50 8.81 3.76 -28.33
N THR A 51 7.78 4.38 -28.92
CA THR A 51 6.72 3.69 -29.67
C THR A 51 7.21 2.95 -30.92
N LEU A 52 8.34 3.35 -31.51
CA LEU A 52 8.89 2.67 -32.71
C LEU A 52 9.59 1.35 -32.35
N LEU A 53 10.07 1.17 -31.13
CA LEU A 53 10.67 -0.09 -30.67
C LEU A 53 9.60 -1.11 -30.24
N ALA A 54 8.44 -0.64 -29.82
CA ALA A 54 7.32 -1.50 -29.43
C ALA A 54 6.61 -2.14 -30.65
N SER A 55 6.78 -1.60 -31.85
CA SER A 55 6.06 -2.03 -33.05
C SER A 55 6.83 -2.99 -33.96
N SER A 56 8.12 -3.27 -33.72
CA SER A 56 8.89 -4.10 -34.64
C SER A 56 9.59 -5.27 -33.96
N GLN A 57 9.35 -6.47 -34.46
CA GLN A 57 10.16 -7.70 -34.36
C GLN A 57 10.53 -8.22 -32.95
N LEU A 58 10.83 -7.35 -31.96
CA LEU A 58 11.20 -7.77 -30.62
C LEU A 58 9.99 -8.35 -29.84
N ALA A 59 8.79 -7.85 -30.12
CA ALA A 59 7.54 -8.37 -29.55
C ALA A 59 7.25 -9.81 -29.99
N LYS A 60 7.73 -10.22 -31.16
CA LYS A 60 7.59 -11.60 -31.65
C LYS A 60 8.57 -12.58 -30.98
N LEU A 61 9.70 -12.09 -30.47
CA LEU A 61 10.74 -12.92 -29.84
C LEU A 61 10.48 -13.17 -28.35
N LEU A 62 9.77 -12.25 -27.68
CA LEU A 62 9.52 -12.29 -26.22
C LEU A 62 8.13 -12.80 -25.84
N GLY A 63 7.34 -13.31 -26.81
CA GLY A 63 6.00 -13.86 -26.50
C GLY A 63 5.08 -12.78 -25.96
N ASN A 64 4.14 -12.36 -26.76
CA ASN A 64 2.98 -11.48 -26.50
C ASN A 64 3.07 -10.56 -25.25
N PRO A 65 3.71 -9.40 -25.33
CA PRO A 65 3.81 -8.46 -24.19
C PRO A 65 2.50 -7.74 -23.89
N GLU A 66 1.44 -7.98 -24.67
CA GLU A 66 0.12 -7.35 -24.44
C GLU A 66 -0.54 -7.72 -23.10
N SER A 67 -0.10 -8.80 -22.47
CA SER A 67 -0.58 -9.17 -21.14
C SER A 67 0.08 -8.41 -20.00
N ILE A 68 1.24 -7.79 -20.24
CA ILE A 68 2.05 -7.10 -19.20
C ILE A 68 1.87 -5.57 -19.24
N LEU A 69 1.46 -4.99 -20.37
CA LEU A 69 1.38 -3.54 -20.59
C LEU A 69 -0.03 -3.01 -20.88
N LYS A 70 -1.08 -3.69 -20.46
CA LYS A 70 -2.40 -3.06 -20.32
C LYS A 70 -2.47 -2.22 -19.03
N VAL A 71 -1.50 -1.35 -18.83
CA VAL A 71 -1.70 -0.17 -18.00
C VAL A 71 -2.40 0.85 -18.89
N ASN A 72 -3.71 0.76 -18.93
CA ASN A 72 -4.56 1.74 -19.57
C ASN A 72 -4.56 3.01 -18.70
N PRO A 73 -3.95 4.15 -19.11
CA PRO A 73 -3.92 5.37 -18.31
C PRO A 73 -5.31 6.01 -18.14
N ALA A 74 -6.33 5.51 -18.82
CA ALA A 74 -7.70 5.96 -18.70
C ALA A 74 -8.54 5.13 -17.70
N SER A 75 -7.98 4.10 -17.07
CA SER A 75 -8.73 3.25 -16.12
C SER A 75 -8.48 3.62 -14.64
N THR A 76 -7.94 4.82 -14.39
CA THR A 76 -7.71 5.31 -13.02
C THR A 76 -8.98 5.88 -12.36
N ALA A 77 -10.13 5.82 -13.01
CA ALA A 77 -11.35 6.44 -12.50
C ALA A 77 -12.56 5.51 -12.33
N ALA A 78 -12.41 4.22 -12.56
CA ALA A 78 -13.47 3.27 -12.24
C ALA A 78 -12.85 1.97 -11.76
N ALA A 79 -12.20 2.01 -10.59
CA ALA A 79 -12.01 0.79 -9.82
C ALA A 79 -13.40 0.20 -9.64
N LYS A 80 -13.70 -0.90 -10.36
CA LYS A 80 -14.89 -1.70 -10.12
C LYS A 80 -15.00 -1.90 -8.63
N ILE A 81 -16.01 -1.27 -8.01
CA ILE A 81 -16.44 -1.61 -6.67
C ILE A 81 -16.68 -3.11 -6.73
N SER A 82 -15.74 -3.90 -6.18
CA SER A 82 -15.78 -5.35 -6.31
C SER A 82 -17.11 -5.82 -5.75
N SER A 83 -17.89 -6.51 -6.55
CA SER A 83 -19.17 -7.10 -6.14
C SER A 83 -19.02 -8.16 -5.04
N THR A 84 -17.79 -8.46 -4.62
CA THR A 84 -17.42 -9.38 -3.54
C THR A 84 -16.99 -8.60 -2.30
N ALA A 85 -17.84 -7.69 -1.83
CA ALA A 85 -17.63 -7.02 -0.56
C ALA A 85 -17.68 -8.05 0.58
N GLN A 86 -16.54 -8.30 1.23
CA GLN A 86 -16.47 -9.21 2.38
C GLN A 86 -16.92 -8.49 3.64
N PRO A 87 -17.71 -9.13 4.53
CA PRO A 87 -18.03 -8.54 5.82
C PRO A 87 -16.73 -8.28 6.59
N ALA A 88 -16.64 -7.09 7.19
CA ALA A 88 -15.55 -6.78 8.09
C ALA A 88 -15.68 -7.65 9.35
N PRO A 89 -14.57 -8.14 9.92
CA PRO A 89 -14.59 -8.93 11.13
C PRO A 89 -15.12 -8.10 12.31
N ASP A 90 -15.74 -8.77 13.28
CA ASP A 90 -16.19 -8.13 14.51
C ASP A 90 -14.99 -7.97 15.46
N VAL A 91 -14.32 -6.84 15.35
CA VAL A 91 -13.14 -6.51 16.15
C VAL A 91 -13.44 -5.38 17.13
N GLN A 92 -12.78 -5.44 18.28
CA GLN A 92 -12.85 -4.43 19.31
C GLN A 92 -11.45 -3.83 19.52
N PHE A 93 -11.42 -2.52 19.65
CA PHE A 93 -10.22 -1.74 19.91
C PHE A 93 -10.28 -1.06 21.26
N THR A 94 -9.14 -0.74 21.84
CA THR A 94 -9.04 0.05 23.08
C THR A 94 -8.87 1.53 22.72
N LYS A 95 -9.70 2.41 23.26
CA LYS A 95 -9.52 3.86 23.12
C LYS A 95 -8.39 4.36 24.00
N LEU A 96 -7.85 5.55 23.66
CA LEU A 96 -6.77 6.16 24.46
C LEU A 96 -7.19 6.49 25.90
N ASP A 97 -8.47 6.69 26.13
CA ASP A 97 -9.06 6.96 27.47
C ASP A 97 -9.37 5.69 28.27
N GLY A 98 -9.05 4.52 27.75
CA GLY A 98 -9.32 3.22 28.36
C GLY A 98 -10.70 2.62 28.03
N GLY A 99 -11.55 3.35 27.28
CA GLY A 99 -12.81 2.82 26.77
C GLY A 99 -12.60 1.84 25.61
N SER A 100 -13.68 1.29 25.09
CA SER A 100 -13.66 0.40 23.93
C SER A 100 -14.40 0.98 22.72
N LEU A 101 -13.98 0.58 21.51
CA LEU A 101 -14.67 0.85 20.26
C LEU A 101 -14.82 -0.48 19.51
N LYS A 102 -16.03 -0.90 19.26
CA LYS A 102 -16.30 -2.05 18.38
C LYS A 102 -16.52 -1.55 16.97
N LEU A 103 -15.95 -2.23 15.99
CA LEU A 103 -16.17 -1.88 14.59
C LEU A 103 -17.66 -1.96 14.21
N ALA A 104 -18.39 -2.87 14.81
CA ALA A 104 -19.84 -3.01 14.64
C ALA A 104 -20.64 -1.78 15.08
N ASP A 105 -20.15 -0.99 16.04
CA ASP A 105 -20.82 0.24 16.52
C ASP A 105 -20.80 1.37 15.47
N LEU A 106 -19.94 1.25 14.46
CA LEU A 106 -19.81 2.20 13.36
C LEU A 106 -20.70 1.89 12.15
N ARG A 107 -21.53 0.85 12.22
CA ARG A 107 -22.49 0.55 11.15
C ARG A 107 -23.43 1.74 10.90
N GLY A 108 -23.84 1.90 9.65
CA GLY A 108 -24.57 3.08 9.18
C GLY A 108 -23.67 4.23 8.74
N ARG A 109 -22.38 4.15 9.02
CA ARG A 109 -21.35 5.12 8.54
C ARG A 109 -20.40 4.44 7.55
N VAL A 110 -19.84 5.21 6.65
CA VAL A 110 -18.67 4.78 5.87
C VAL A 110 -17.44 4.94 6.76
N VAL A 111 -16.68 3.89 6.94
CA VAL A 111 -15.51 3.89 7.83
C VAL A 111 -14.22 3.83 7.03
N LEU A 112 -13.31 4.78 7.28
CA LEU A 112 -11.93 4.70 6.89
C LEU A 112 -11.12 4.25 8.11
N LEU A 113 -10.73 2.98 8.13
CA LEU A 113 -9.94 2.37 9.19
C LEU A 113 -8.47 2.38 8.78
N ASN A 114 -7.68 3.28 9.35
CA ASN A 114 -6.27 3.48 8.98
C ASN A 114 -5.35 2.90 10.06
N PHE A 115 -4.54 1.92 9.69
CA PHE A 115 -3.52 1.33 10.56
C PHE A 115 -2.21 2.09 10.42
N TRP A 116 -1.67 2.55 11.54
CA TRP A 116 -0.52 3.42 11.59
C TRP A 116 0.33 3.20 12.85
N ALA A 117 1.47 3.90 12.97
CA ALA A 117 2.27 3.96 14.18
C ALA A 117 3.03 5.30 14.27
N THR A 118 3.44 5.69 15.48
CA THR A 118 4.17 6.94 15.72
C THR A 118 5.52 6.99 15.01
N TRP A 119 6.18 5.86 14.86
CA TRP A 119 7.48 5.71 14.17
C TRP A 119 7.36 5.57 12.64
N CYS A 120 6.15 5.45 12.10
CA CYS A 120 5.91 5.26 10.67
C CYS A 120 5.93 6.60 9.94
N ILE A 121 7.01 6.91 9.22
CA ILE A 121 7.17 8.18 8.49
C ILE A 121 6.07 8.40 7.45
N PRO A 122 5.76 7.45 6.52
CA PRO A 122 4.70 7.66 5.55
C PRO A 122 3.31 7.78 6.17
N CYS A 123 3.09 7.21 7.37
CA CYS A 123 1.82 7.39 8.08
C CYS A 123 1.62 8.84 8.53
N ARG A 124 2.71 9.51 8.96
CA ARG A 124 2.65 10.93 9.37
C ARG A 124 2.22 11.84 8.24
N SER A 125 2.63 11.55 7.02
CA SER A 125 2.27 12.31 5.81
C SER A 125 0.77 12.27 5.52
N GLU A 126 0.08 11.18 5.84
CA GLU A 126 -1.37 11.02 5.61
C GLU A 126 -2.24 11.75 6.65
N ILE A 127 -1.75 11.95 7.88
CA ILE A 127 -2.55 12.48 9.01
C ILE A 127 -3.29 13.78 8.69
N PRO A 128 -2.67 14.80 8.06
CA PRO A 128 -3.37 16.03 7.72
C PRO A 128 -4.54 15.80 6.75
N ALA A 129 -4.35 14.91 5.77
CA ALA A 129 -5.39 14.57 4.81
C ALA A 129 -6.55 13.82 5.47
N LEU A 130 -6.26 12.87 6.36
CA LEU A 130 -7.27 12.12 7.10
C LEU A 130 -8.06 13.02 8.05
N SER A 131 -7.40 13.93 8.76
CA SER A 131 -8.03 14.92 9.63
C SER A 131 -8.95 15.87 8.86
N ALA A 132 -8.50 16.37 7.71
CA ALA A 132 -9.32 17.20 6.85
C ALA A 132 -10.53 16.43 6.30
N MET A 133 -10.35 15.16 5.89
CA MET A 133 -11.46 14.33 5.41
C MET A 133 -12.49 14.05 6.51
N GLN A 134 -12.06 13.76 7.73
CA GLN A 134 -12.97 13.62 8.87
C GLN A 134 -13.83 14.87 9.03
N LYS A 135 -13.21 16.04 9.10
CA LYS A 135 -13.89 17.31 9.26
C LYS A 135 -14.89 17.61 8.14
N ASP A 136 -14.47 17.40 6.89
CA ASP A 136 -15.25 17.78 5.71
C ASP A 136 -16.42 16.81 5.42
N LEU A 137 -16.27 15.53 5.77
CA LEU A 137 -17.20 14.48 5.36
C LEU A 137 -17.93 13.81 6.53
N GLU A 138 -17.65 14.19 7.78
CA GLU A 138 -18.31 13.64 8.96
C GLU A 138 -19.83 13.80 8.91
N ALA A 139 -20.30 14.99 8.55
CA ALA A 139 -21.73 15.29 8.40
C ALA A 139 -22.43 14.47 7.32
N ARG A 140 -21.65 13.97 6.32
CA ARG A 140 -22.13 13.06 5.28
C ARG A 140 -22.10 11.60 5.70
N GLY A 141 -21.57 11.31 6.88
CA GLY A 141 -21.52 9.96 7.44
C GLY A 141 -20.18 9.25 7.29
N LEU A 142 -19.07 9.98 7.08
CA LEU A 142 -17.72 9.40 7.20
C LEU A 142 -17.33 9.28 8.67
N SER A 143 -16.61 8.21 9.01
CA SER A 143 -15.90 8.04 10.27
C SER A 143 -14.48 7.57 9.98
N VAL A 144 -13.49 8.39 10.30
CA VAL A 144 -12.08 8.02 10.23
C VAL A 144 -11.66 7.48 11.60
N VAL A 145 -11.01 6.31 11.60
CA VAL A 145 -10.48 5.67 12.81
C VAL A 145 -9.03 5.30 12.57
N GLY A 146 -8.12 5.88 13.33
CA GLY A 146 -6.71 5.53 13.33
C GLY A 146 -6.41 4.43 14.34
N VAL A 147 -6.01 3.26 13.86
CA VAL A 147 -5.65 2.11 14.69
C VAL A 147 -4.15 2.07 14.86
N SER A 148 -3.68 2.38 16.06
CA SER A 148 -2.25 2.41 16.35
C SER A 148 -1.68 1.00 16.57
N TYR A 149 -0.48 0.81 16.01
CA TYR A 149 0.41 -0.34 16.27
C TYR A 149 1.40 -0.07 17.42
N ASP A 150 1.32 1.10 18.05
CA ASP A 150 2.15 1.42 19.21
C ASP A 150 1.71 0.59 20.42
N ASP A 151 2.68 0.29 21.30
CA ASP A 151 2.43 -0.62 22.42
C ASP A 151 1.65 0.04 23.56
N THR A 152 1.71 1.38 23.68
CA THR A 152 1.07 2.12 24.78
C THR A 152 0.33 3.37 24.30
N ALA A 153 -0.71 3.75 25.03
CA ALA A 153 -1.43 4.99 24.80
C ALA A 153 -0.54 6.23 25.00
N ASP A 154 0.45 6.16 25.86
CA ASP A 154 1.32 7.29 26.18
C ASP A 154 2.20 7.69 24.99
N LEU A 155 2.70 6.72 24.21
CA LEU A 155 3.44 7.00 22.98
C LEU A 155 2.57 7.78 21.99
N VAL A 156 1.30 7.40 21.85
CA VAL A 156 0.35 8.08 20.96
C VAL A 156 0.01 9.47 21.49
N ARG A 157 -0.24 9.61 22.80
CA ARG A 157 -0.52 10.94 23.42
C ARG A 157 0.66 11.90 23.28
N GLU A 158 1.89 11.40 23.44
CA GLU A 158 3.09 12.23 23.25
C GLU A 158 3.20 12.68 21.79
N PHE A 159 2.99 11.76 20.84
CA PHE A 159 2.97 12.09 19.42
C PHE A 159 1.91 13.15 19.08
N GLN A 160 0.73 13.11 19.71
CA GLN A 160 -0.36 14.03 19.45
C GLN A 160 -0.08 15.48 19.93
N LYS A 161 0.94 15.69 20.77
CA LYS A 161 1.40 17.03 21.12
C LYS A 161 1.99 17.78 19.93
N ASP A 162 2.67 17.04 19.04
CA ASP A 162 3.33 17.60 17.87
C ASP A 162 2.44 17.54 16.63
N ILE A 163 1.70 16.44 16.44
CA ILE A 163 0.85 16.19 15.27
C ILE A 163 -0.56 15.84 15.73
N LYS A 164 -1.47 16.81 15.64
CA LYS A 164 -2.87 16.60 15.99
C LYS A 164 -3.59 15.71 14.98
N GLN A 165 -4.40 14.82 15.50
CA GLN A 165 -5.28 13.95 14.73
C GLN A 165 -6.72 14.29 15.13
N GLU A 166 -7.48 14.84 14.19
CA GLU A 166 -8.88 15.28 14.43
C GLU A 166 -9.87 14.16 14.07
N TYR A 167 -9.54 12.93 14.47
CA TYR A 167 -10.37 11.74 14.29
C TYR A 167 -10.10 10.74 15.43
N ALA A 168 -10.94 9.73 15.55
CA ALA A 168 -10.82 8.75 16.62
C ALA A 168 -9.52 7.94 16.49
N ILE A 169 -8.76 7.85 17.59
CA ILE A 169 -7.56 7.03 17.67
C ILE A 169 -7.79 5.92 18.70
N VAL A 170 -7.44 4.71 18.28
CA VAL A 170 -7.53 3.50 19.10
C VAL A 170 -6.23 2.70 19.03
N LEU A 171 -6.01 1.88 20.04
CA LEU A 171 -4.92 0.90 20.13
C LEU A 171 -5.44 -0.48 19.72
N GLY A 172 -4.53 -1.41 19.48
CA GLY A 172 -4.85 -2.82 19.23
C GLY A 172 -4.57 -3.27 17.79
N GLY A 173 -3.81 -2.47 17.02
CA GLY A 173 -3.44 -2.86 15.66
C GLY A 173 -2.76 -4.23 15.58
N LYS A 174 -1.93 -4.58 16.56
CA LYS A 174 -1.27 -5.90 16.65
C LYS A 174 -2.28 -7.01 16.97
N ASP A 175 -3.24 -6.74 17.83
CA ASP A 175 -4.20 -7.74 18.32
C ASP A 175 -5.18 -8.19 17.24
N VAL A 176 -5.56 -7.27 16.35
CA VAL A 176 -6.48 -7.55 15.24
C VAL A 176 -5.80 -7.94 13.94
N GLY A 177 -4.47 -7.96 13.93
CA GLY A 177 -3.68 -8.17 12.71
C GLY A 177 -3.90 -9.52 12.01
N SER A 178 -4.42 -10.54 12.72
CA SER A 178 -4.81 -11.81 12.12
C SER A 178 -6.13 -11.73 11.34
N GLN A 179 -7.03 -10.83 11.76
CA GLN A 179 -8.36 -10.63 11.16
C GLN A 179 -8.36 -9.50 10.13
N LEU A 180 -7.56 -8.45 10.39
CA LEU A 180 -7.35 -7.30 9.50
C LEU A 180 -5.84 -7.10 9.25
N PRO A 181 -5.24 -7.89 8.35
CA PRO A 181 -3.81 -7.79 8.05
C PRO A 181 -3.44 -6.38 7.57
N ALA A 182 -2.60 -5.68 8.34
CA ALA A 182 -2.23 -4.29 8.11
C ALA A 182 -0.71 -4.08 8.02
N SER A 183 -0.01 -5.00 7.38
CA SER A 183 1.43 -4.87 7.09
C SER A 183 1.63 -4.88 5.57
N PRO A 184 2.47 -3.97 5.02
CA PRO A 184 3.19 -2.88 5.70
C PRO A 184 2.28 -1.70 6.12
N LEU A 185 2.79 -0.83 7.02
CA LEU A 185 2.12 0.42 7.39
C LEU A 185 2.49 1.57 6.42
N PRO A 186 1.59 2.53 6.16
CA PRO A 186 0.17 2.50 6.54
C PRO A 186 -0.63 1.50 5.71
N THR A 187 -1.68 0.94 6.29
CA THR A 187 -2.69 0.17 5.57
C THR A 187 -4.07 0.69 5.96
N SER A 188 -4.92 0.95 4.96
CA SER A 188 -6.26 1.50 5.19
C SER A 188 -7.33 0.60 4.60
N TYR A 189 -8.39 0.38 5.35
CA TYR A 189 -9.60 -0.30 4.88
C TYR A 189 -10.74 0.70 4.76
N ILE A 190 -11.44 0.66 3.63
CA ILE A 190 -12.70 1.38 3.45
C ILE A 190 -13.84 0.38 3.64
N ILE A 191 -14.71 0.71 4.58
CA ILE A 191 -15.84 -0.14 4.99
C ILE A 191 -17.12 0.63 4.74
N ASP A 192 -18.10 -0.01 4.11
CA ASP A 192 -19.40 0.61 3.81
C ASP A 192 -20.33 0.64 5.04
N ARG A 193 -21.52 1.25 4.86
CA ARG A 193 -22.53 1.40 5.93
C ARG A 193 -23.06 0.07 6.48
N GLU A 194 -23.00 -1.00 5.67
CA GLU A 194 -23.41 -2.35 6.03
C GLU A 194 -22.29 -3.12 6.76
N GLY A 195 -21.10 -2.51 6.89
CA GLY A 195 -19.95 -3.12 7.55
C GLY A 195 -19.18 -4.08 6.62
N ARG A 196 -19.19 -3.85 5.31
CA ARG A 196 -18.44 -4.66 4.34
C ARG A 196 -17.20 -3.92 3.88
N ILE A 197 -16.08 -4.62 3.79
CA ILE A 197 -14.83 -4.08 3.23
C ILE A 197 -15.01 -3.89 1.73
N ARG A 198 -14.87 -2.66 1.26
CA ARG A 198 -15.01 -2.26 -0.14
C ARG A 198 -13.65 -2.08 -0.81
N GLU A 199 -12.64 -1.65 -0.07
CA GLU A 199 -11.30 -1.43 -0.59
C GLU A 199 -10.24 -1.59 0.51
N LYS A 200 -9.05 -2.00 0.12
CA LYS A 200 -7.85 -2.04 0.96
C LYS A 200 -6.73 -1.30 0.28
N PHE A 201 -6.23 -0.25 0.90
CA PHE A 201 -5.06 0.47 0.45
C PHE A 201 -3.83 0.04 1.24
N ILE A 202 -2.72 -0.18 0.55
CA ILE A 202 -1.41 -0.50 1.14
C ILE A 202 -0.45 0.64 0.79
N GLY A 203 0.27 1.16 1.80
CA GLY A 203 1.14 2.30 1.67
C GLY A 203 0.39 3.63 1.62
N GLU A 204 1.14 4.72 1.75
CA GLU A 204 0.63 6.09 1.73
C GLU A 204 -0.25 6.37 0.51
N LYS A 205 -1.38 7.04 0.74
CA LYS A 205 -2.32 7.45 -0.30
C LYS A 205 -2.66 8.94 -0.19
N SER A 206 -2.90 9.55 -1.33
CA SER A 206 -3.40 10.91 -1.37
C SER A 206 -4.87 10.97 -0.94
N ARG A 207 -5.30 12.14 -0.45
CA ARG A 207 -6.72 12.42 -0.17
C ARG A 207 -7.62 12.05 -1.35
N GLN A 208 -7.21 12.38 -2.58
CA GLN A 208 -7.98 12.09 -3.78
C GLN A 208 -8.21 10.59 -3.99
N ALA A 209 -7.20 9.75 -3.68
CA ALA A 209 -7.32 8.31 -3.80
C ALA A 209 -8.37 7.74 -2.83
N PHE A 210 -8.39 8.22 -1.59
CA PHE A 210 -9.42 7.85 -0.61
C PHE A 210 -10.80 8.34 -1.03
N GLU A 211 -10.92 9.61 -1.42
CA GLU A 211 -12.20 10.22 -1.82
C GLU A 211 -12.82 9.54 -3.04
N ALA A 212 -12.01 9.02 -3.96
CA ALA A 212 -12.51 8.29 -5.14
C ALA A 212 -13.34 7.05 -4.77
N VAL A 213 -13.04 6.41 -3.64
CA VAL A 213 -13.79 5.25 -3.13
C VAL A 213 -14.86 5.68 -2.13
N ILE A 214 -14.54 6.63 -1.25
CA ILE A 214 -15.41 7.03 -0.14
C ILE A 214 -16.65 7.82 -0.63
N LYS A 215 -16.47 8.78 -1.55
CA LYS A 215 -17.58 9.65 -1.99
C LYS A 215 -18.74 8.86 -2.60
N PRO A 216 -18.53 7.89 -3.52
CA PRO A 216 -19.61 7.05 -4.00
C PRO A 216 -20.35 6.31 -2.87
N LEU A 217 -19.61 5.77 -1.86
CA LEU A 217 -20.23 5.08 -0.74
C LEU A 217 -21.03 6.00 0.19
N LEU A 218 -20.63 7.27 0.30
CA LEU A 218 -21.39 8.28 1.03
C LEU A 218 -22.69 8.68 0.31
N ASP A 219 -22.68 8.60 -1.02
CA ASP A 219 -23.84 8.90 -1.87
C ASP A 219 -24.79 7.70 -1.97
N GLU A 220 -24.31 6.47 -1.75
CA GLU A 220 -25.16 5.30 -1.52
C GLU A 220 -25.98 5.59 -0.25
N GLY A 221 -27.28 5.83 -0.34
CA GLY A 221 -28.16 6.02 0.81
C GLY A 221 -28.09 4.79 1.75
N PRO A 222 -28.57 4.90 3.00
CA PRO A 222 -28.73 3.72 3.85
C PRO A 222 -29.52 2.69 3.07
N ALA A 223 -29.03 1.44 3.04
CA ALA A 223 -29.71 0.37 2.35
C ALA A 223 -31.17 0.33 2.84
N THR A 224 -32.06 0.92 2.06
CA THR A 224 -33.51 0.71 2.25
C THR A 224 -33.68 -0.79 2.09
N ALA A 225 -34.12 -1.42 3.18
CA ALA A 225 -34.52 -2.81 3.18
C ALA A 225 -35.42 -3.02 1.95
N GLN A 226 -34.86 -3.61 0.91
CA GLN A 226 -35.67 -4.17 -0.16
C GLN A 226 -36.37 -5.37 0.48
N SER A 227 -37.49 -5.05 1.16
CA SER A 227 -38.47 -6.02 1.57
C SER A 227 -38.92 -6.74 0.29
N GLY A 228 -38.59 -8.03 0.22
CA GLY A 228 -39.09 -8.92 -0.82
C GLY A 228 -40.59 -8.79 -0.95
N LYS A 229 -41.00 -8.71 -2.17
CA LYS A 229 -42.36 -8.97 -2.60
C LYS A 229 -42.32 -10.21 -3.50
#